data_b0d80813b5cfd2673cbd8f815f23769d
#
_entry.id   b0d80813b5cfd2673cbd8f815f23769d
#
_cell.length_a   1.000
_cell.length_b   1.000
_cell.length_c   1.000
_cell.angle_alpha   90.00
_cell.angle_beta   90.00
_cell.angle_gamma   90.00
#
_symmetry.space_group_name_H-M   'P 1'
#
loop_
_entity.id
_entity.type
_entity.pdbx_description
1 polymer ?
#
loop_
_entity_poly.entity_id
_entity_poly.type
_entity_poly.pdbx_seq_one_letter_code
_entity_poly.pdbx_strand_id
1 'polypeptide(L)'
;MKVRRIAFQEREGFYKNMWRKGVLSLVTIAIFTAAALAQESRSEISVQGTGFFTKDSNGQGIRQKATDTGGFLVGYRYNLNRWFAAEANYGFVRNTQQYSVPLGISGIQTNVNQYTGGIVFKVPSPVRFKINPYLLAGGGALVFSPTDNSLITGADTQAKGAFVYGGGADYALSNHFSLRAEYRGLVYKSPDFGLSALNTDAVTHTAQPSAGIVFRF
;
A
#
# COMPACT_ATOMS: atom_id res chain seq x y z
N MET A 1 49.94 2.23 8.09
CA MET A 1 48.73 1.88 7.31
C MET A 1 47.72 1.02 8.04
N LYS A 2 48.07 0.24 9.05
CA LYS A 2 47.16 -0.65 9.85
C LYS A 2 46.19 0.09 10.81
N VAL A 3 46.62 1.20 11.40
CA VAL A 3 45.84 1.91 12.45
C VAL A 3 44.54 2.54 11.90
N ARG A 4 44.52 3.03 10.64
CA ARG A 4 43.32 3.63 10.03
C ARG A 4 42.22 2.62 9.71
N ARG A 5 42.56 1.37 9.44
CA ARG A 5 41.56 0.32 9.16
C ARG A 5 40.82 -0.14 10.41
N ILE A 6 41.46 -0.16 11.55
CA ILE A 6 40.85 -0.58 12.82
C ILE A 6 39.81 0.45 13.27
N ALA A 7 40.13 1.75 13.18
CA ALA A 7 39.20 2.82 13.55
C ALA A 7 37.96 2.91 12.64
N PHE A 8 38.07 2.49 11.39
CA PHE A 8 36.93 2.46 10.45
C PHE A 8 35.99 1.30 10.73
N GLN A 9 36.52 0.10 11.04
CA GLN A 9 35.72 -1.09 11.40
C GLN A 9 34.99 -0.92 12.73
N GLU A 10 35.58 -0.25 13.71
CA GLU A 10 34.90 0.05 15.00
C GLU A 10 33.75 1.02 14.82
N ARG A 11 33.86 2.01 13.93
CA ARG A 11 32.76 2.94 13.64
C ARG A 11 31.57 2.26 12.97
N GLU A 12 31.80 1.40 12.00
CA GLU A 12 30.70 0.65 11.34
C GLU A 12 29.97 -0.28 12.32
N GLY A 13 30.71 -0.96 13.19
CA GLY A 13 30.14 -1.80 14.25
C GLY A 13 29.29 -1.00 15.25
N PHE A 14 29.74 0.20 15.60
CA PHE A 14 29.02 1.09 16.53
C PHE A 14 27.70 1.60 15.93
N TYR A 15 27.70 2.05 14.67
CA TYR A 15 26.46 2.51 14.00
C TYR A 15 25.48 1.36 13.76
N LYS A 16 25.93 0.16 13.40
CA LYS A 16 25.11 -1.01 13.21
C LYS A 16 24.42 -1.47 14.50
N ASN A 17 25.15 -1.42 15.63
CA ASN A 17 24.58 -1.74 16.94
C ASN A 17 23.63 -0.66 17.47
N MET A 18 23.90 0.60 17.19
CA MET A 18 23.02 1.72 17.57
C MET A 18 21.70 1.67 16.80
N TRP A 19 21.74 1.38 15.51
CA TRP A 19 20.54 1.19 14.68
C TRP A 19 19.69 0.02 15.15
N ARG A 20 20.32 -1.13 15.43
CA ARG A 20 19.61 -2.32 15.95
C ARG A 20 18.97 -2.06 17.31
N LYS A 21 19.64 -1.36 18.19
CA LYS A 21 19.08 -0.97 19.50
C LYS A 21 17.95 0.05 19.34
N GLY A 22 18.08 1.01 18.44
CA GLY A 22 17.03 2.00 18.13
C GLY A 22 15.76 1.34 17.56
N VAL A 23 15.91 0.43 16.61
CA VAL A 23 14.79 -0.32 16.03
C VAL A 23 14.14 -1.24 17.07
N LEU A 24 14.94 -1.96 17.88
CA LEU A 24 14.41 -2.78 18.98
C LEU A 24 13.65 -1.95 20.01
N SER A 25 14.16 -0.78 20.40
CA SER A 25 13.47 0.13 21.34
C SER A 25 12.16 0.66 20.76
N LEU A 26 12.11 1.03 19.48
CA LEU A 26 10.89 1.48 18.82
C LEU A 26 9.84 0.36 18.73
N VAL A 27 10.25 -0.85 18.39
CA VAL A 27 9.35 -2.02 18.37
C VAL A 27 8.83 -2.34 19.78
N THR A 28 9.70 -2.27 20.79
CA THR A 28 9.31 -2.52 22.19
C THR A 28 8.34 -1.46 22.69
N ILE A 29 8.58 -0.17 22.41
CA ILE A 29 7.67 0.92 22.77
C ILE A 29 6.33 0.75 22.05
N ALA A 30 6.32 0.38 20.76
CA ALA A 30 5.09 0.12 20.01
C ALA A 30 4.27 -1.04 20.60
N ILE A 31 4.92 -2.10 21.08
CA ILE A 31 4.26 -3.23 21.73
C ILE A 31 3.69 -2.84 23.10
N PHE A 32 4.41 -2.06 23.90
CA PHE A 32 3.95 -1.62 25.22
C PHE A 32 2.81 -0.58 25.16
N THR A 33 2.83 0.33 24.18
CA THR A 33 1.72 1.27 23.95
C THR A 33 0.47 0.55 23.45
N ALA A 34 0.61 -0.51 22.65
CA ALA A 34 -0.50 -1.35 22.22
C ALA A 34 -1.17 -2.10 23.40
N ALA A 35 -0.40 -2.56 24.36
CA ALA A 35 -0.91 -3.25 25.56
C ALA A 35 -1.66 -2.31 26.54
N ALA A 36 -1.31 -1.02 26.60
CA ALA A 36 -1.96 -0.04 27.46
C ALA A 36 -3.35 0.43 26.95
N LEU A 37 -3.67 0.19 25.67
CA LEU A 37 -4.95 0.53 25.04
C LEU A 37 -5.94 -0.65 25.02
N ALA A 38 -5.63 -1.77 25.68
CA ALA A 38 -6.31 -3.06 25.58
C ALA A 38 -7.65 -3.16 26.34
N GLN A 39 -8.31 -2.05 26.68
CA GLN A 39 -9.57 -2.13 27.45
C GLN A 39 -10.84 -2.29 26.59
N GLU A 40 -10.79 -2.06 25.30
CA GLU A 40 -11.76 -2.48 24.29
C GLU A 40 -10.97 -2.62 22.97
N SER A 41 -11.06 -3.77 22.29
CA SER A 41 -10.37 -4.07 21.03
C SER A 41 -10.83 -3.17 19.87
N ARG A 42 -10.56 -1.85 19.99
CA ARG A 42 -10.99 -0.84 19.00
C ARG A 42 -10.01 -0.65 17.88
N SER A 43 -8.78 -1.08 18.08
CA SER A 43 -7.68 -0.89 17.12
C SER A 43 -7.32 -2.21 16.44
N GLU A 44 -7.10 -2.12 15.13
CA GLU A 44 -6.69 -3.26 14.32
C GLU A 44 -5.50 -2.85 13.45
N ILE A 45 -4.49 -3.70 13.37
CA ILE A 45 -3.41 -3.60 12.39
C ILE A 45 -3.52 -4.79 11.46
N SER A 46 -3.41 -4.56 10.16
CA SER A 46 -3.41 -5.62 9.13
C SER A 46 -2.14 -5.59 8.30
N VAL A 47 -1.67 -6.78 7.94
CA VAL A 47 -0.60 -6.96 6.94
C VAL A 47 -1.10 -7.95 5.91
N GLN A 48 -1.10 -7.53 4.64
CA GLN A 48 -1.71 -8.27 3.55
C GLN A 48 -0.76 -8.33 2.35
N GLY A 49 -0.71 -9.48 1.68
CA GLY A 49 -0.23 -9.57 0.31
C GLY A 49 -1.31 -9.07 -0.65
N THR A 50 -0.94 -8.35 -1.70
CA THR A 50 -1.89 -7.77 -2.65
C THR A 50 -1.47 -8.00 -4.09
N GLY A 51 -2.46 -8.24 -4.98
CA GLY A 51 -2.31 -8.10 -6.42
C GLY A 51 -2.64 -6.67 -6.86
N PHE A 52 -2.11 -6.24 -7.98
CA PHE A 52 -2.32 -4.90 -8.53
C PHE A 52 -2.52 -5.02 -10.05
N PHE A 53 -3.78 -4.98 -10.47
CA PHE A 53 -4.23 -5.21 -11.84
C PHE A 53 -4.85 -3.93 -12.40
N THR A 54 -4.12 -3.22 -13.24
CA THR A 54 -4.56 -1.93 -13.77
C THR A 54 -5.13 -2.08 -15.17
N LYS A 55 -6.34 -1.56 -15.36
CA LYS A 55 -6.98 -1.53 -16.67
C LYS A 55 -6.20 -0.61 -17.62
N ASP A 56 -6.03 -1.06 -18.87
CA ASP A 56 -5.46 -0.24 -19.94
C ASP A 56 -6.22 1.08 -20.08
N SER A 57 -5.49 2.17 -20.27
CA SER A 57 -6.05 3.47 -20.60
C SER A 57 -5.60 3.94 -21.98
N ASN A 58 -6.54 4.49 -22.72
CA ASN A 58 -6.32 5.01 -24.06
C ASN A 58 -6.73 6.48 -24.11
N GLY A 59 -5.89 7.34 -24.66
CA GLY A 59 -6.18 8.75 -24.86
C GLY A 59 -5.14 9.40 -25.74
N GLN A 60 -5.54 10.41 -26.51
CA GLN A 60 -4.66 11.19 -27.39
C GLN A 60 -3.77 10.34 -28.33
N GLY A 61 -4.27 9.19 -28.81
CA GLY A 61 -3.50 8.26 -29.67
C GLY A 61 -2.45 7.43 -28.93
N ILE A 62 -2.39 7.47 -27.58
CA ILE A 62 -1.47 6.73 -26.75
C ILE A 62 -2.24 5.64 -26.00
N ARG A 63 -1.71 4.43 -26.00
CA ARG A 63 -2.19 3.33 -25.16
C ARG A 63 -1.19 3.13 -24.02
N GLN A 64 -1.70 3.27 -22.79
CA GLN A 64 -0.95 2.95 -21.58
C GLN A 64 -1.44 1.62 -20.99
N LYS A 65 -0.50 0.75 -20.67
CA LYS A 65 -0.73 -0.51 -19.98
C LYS A 65 0.26 -0.64 -18.81
N ALA A 66 -0.23 -0.93 -17.63
CA ALA A 66 0.63 -1.30 -16.50
C ALA A 66 0.77 -2.83 -16.45
N THR A 67 1.95 -3.31 -16.08
CA THR A 67 2.14 -4.74 -15.82
C THR A 67 1.41 -5.16 -14.55
N ASP A 68 0.78 -6.33 -14.60
CA ASP A 68 0.19 -6.96 -13.42
C ASP A 68 1.31 -7.32 -12.44
N THR A 69 1.11 -7.03 -11.17
CA THR A 69 2.15 -7.22 -10.16
C THR A 69 1.57 -7.53 -8.80
N GLY A 70 2.44 -8.00 -7.90
CA GLY A 70 2.15 -8.19 -6.49
C GLY A 70 2.88 -7.18 -5.62
N GLY A 71 2.38 -7.02 -4.40
CA GLY A 71 2.97 -6.14 -3.41
C GLY A 71 2.45 -6.43 -2.01
N PHE A 72 2.54 -5.46 -1.13
CA PHE A 72 1.99 -5.57 0.21
C PHE A 72 1.15 -4.35 0.57
N LEU A 73 0.27 -4.54 1.54
CA LEU A 73 -0.60 -3.52 2.11
C LEU A 73 -0.57 -3.65 3.64
N VAL A 74 -0.28 -2.54 4.31
CA VAL A 74 -0.34 -2.44 5.77
C VAL A 74 -1.46 -1.46 6.11
N GLY A 75 -2.37 -1.87 6.98
CA GLY A 75 -3.53 -1.06 7.36
C GLY A 75 -3.63 -0.89 8.87
N TYR A 76 -4.11 0.28 9.27
CA TYR A 76 -4.58 0.56 10.61
C TYR A 76 -6.06 0.91 10.56
N ARG A 77 -6.88 0.22 11.34
CA ARG A 77 -8.32 0.45 11.43
C ARG A 77 -8.71 0.74 12.87
N TYR A 78 -9.43 1.83 13.07
CA TYR A 78 -9.99 2.21 14.35
C TYR A 78 -11.51 2.05 14.33
N ASN A 79 -12.04 1.20 15.18
CA ASN A 79 -13.46 0.88 15.28
C ASN A 79 -14.18 1.97 16.08
N LEU A 80 -14.91 2.86 15.39
CA LEU A 80 -15.68 3.94 15.99
C LEU A 80 -16.88 3.40 16.76
N ASN A 81 -17.56 2.42 16.18
CA ASN A 81 -18.67 1.71 16.77
C ASN A 81 -18.86 0.34 16.09
N ARG A 82 -19.95 -0.36 16.42
CA ARG A 82 -20.23 -1.68 15.81
C ARG A 82 -20.45 -1.68 14.28
N TRP A 83 -20.78 -0.50 13.71
CA TRP A 83 -21.11 -0.36 12.30
C TRP A 83 -19.99 0.30 11.47
N PHE A 84 -19.29 1.24 12.08
CA PHE A 84 -18.34 2.10 11.39
C PHE A 84 -16.94 2.00 11.98
N ALA A 85 -15.95 2.04 11.10
CA ALA A 85 -14.55 2.21 11.46
C ALA A 85 -13.90 3.21 10.50
N ALA A 86 -12.86 3.90 10.98
CA ALA A 86 -11.94 4.66 10.16
C ALA A 86 -10.73 3.81 9.83
N GLU A 87 -10.21 3.90 8.62
CA GLU A 87 -9.06 3.11 8.17
C GLU A 87 -8.05 3.99 7.45
N ALA A 88 -6.76 3.73 7.70
CA ALA A 88 -5.64 4.28 6.96
C ALA A 88 -4.74 3.15 6.49
N ASN A 89 -4.23 3.23 5.26
CA ASN A 89 -3.41 2.18 4.67
C ASN A 89 -2.19 2.75 3.95
N TYR A 90 -1.11 2.00 4.05
CA TYR A 90 0.07 2.13 3.22
C TYR A 90 0.25 0.87 2.38
N GLY A 91 0.43 1.03 1.08
CA GLY A 91 0.72 -0.06 0.15
C GLY A 91 1.96 0.22 -0.68
N PHE A 92 2.63 -0.83 -1.07
CA PHE A 92 3.77 -0.77 -1.98
C PHE A 92 3.67 -1.86 -3.03
N VAL A 93 3.82 -1.44 -4.29
CA VAL A 93 3.97 -2.36 -5.43
C VAL A 93 5.03 -1.81 -6.38
N ARG A 94 5.61 -2.69 -7.19
CA ARG A 94 6.51 -2.29 -8.28
C ARG A 94 5.95 -2.83 -9.59
N ASN A 95 5.69 -1.94 -10.53
CA ASN A 95 5.19 -2.31 -11.86
C ASN A 95 5.93 -1.55 -12.96
N THR A 96 5.67 -1.93 -14.22
CA THR A 96 6.17 -1.20 -15.38
C THR A 96 4.99 -0.60 -16.12
N GLN A 97 5.02 0.73 -16.30
CA GLN A 97 4.08 1.47 -17.12
C GLN A 97 4.57 1.42 -18.56
N GLN A 98 3.84 0.76 -19.44
CA GLN A 98 4.16 0.63 -20.87
C GLN A 98 3.31 1.63 -21.65
N TYR A 99 3.97 2.43 -22.49
CA TYR A 99 3.33 3.40 -23.38
C TYR A 99 3.58 2.97 -24.83
N SER A 100 2.50 2.69 -25.54
CA SER A 100 2.54 2.43 -26.99
C SER A 100 2.22 3.73 -27.73
N VAL A 101 3.21 4.27 -28.41
CA VAL A 101 3.11 5.47 -29.26
C VAL A 101 3.38 5.07 -30.70
N PRO A 102 2.99 5.88 -31.73
CA PRO A 102 3.20 5.55 -33.17
C PRO A 102 4.64 5.23 -33.56
N LEU A 103 5.62 5.70 -32.77
CA LEU A 103 7.06 5.52 -33.00
C LEU A 103 7.68 4.33 -32.24
N GLY A 104 6.91 3.60 -31.40
CA GLY A 104 7.41 2.45 -30.66
C GLY A 104 6.74 2.22 -29.31
N ILE A 105 7.29 1.29 -28.52
CA ILE A 105 6.85 0.97 -27.17
C ILE A 105 7.96 1.41 -26.22
N SER A 106 7.61 2.19 -25.21
CA SER A 106 8.52 2.61 -24.14
C SER A 106 7.96 2.19 -22.78
N GLY A 107 8.85 1.78 -21.86
CA GLY A 107 8.47 1.33 -20.52
C GLY A 107 9.16 2.14 -19.43
N ILE A 108 8.40 2.51 -18.40
CA ILE A 108 8.89 3.16 -17.19
C ILE A 108 8.65 2.20 -16.03
N GLN A 109 9.71 1.59 -15.49
CA GLN A 109 9.59 0.82 -14.26
C GLN A 109 9.39 1.78 -13.08
N THR A 110 8.39 1.49 -12.26
CA THR A 110 7.90 2.44 -11.25
C THR A 110 7.66 1.73 -9.94
N ASN A 111 8.14 2.33 -8.86
CA ASN A 111 7.69 2.02 -7.51
C ASN A 111 6.43 2.84 -7.24
N VAL A 112 5.36 2.17 -6.83
CA VAL A 112 4.08 2.81 -6.50
C VAL A 112 3.88 2.71 -5.01
N ASN A 113 3.93 3.87 -4.34
CA ASN A 113 3.58 4.01 -2.93
C ASN A 113 2.14 4.50 -2.84
N GLN A 114 1.32 3.75 -2.15
CA GLN A 114 -0.10 4.02 -1.96
C GLN A 114 -0.35 4.51 -0.53
N TYR A 115 -1.00 5.66 -0.39
CA TYR A 115 -1.45 6.22 0.89
C TYR A 115 -2.94 6.45 0.78
N THR A 116 -3.74 5.67 1.51
CA THR A 116 -5.20 5.75 1.41
C THR A 116 -5.83 5.79 2.79
N GLY A 117 -6.97 6.45 2.89
CA GLY A 117 -7.79 6.50 4.08
C GLY A 117 -9.27 6.49 3.73
N GLY A 118 -10.10 6.03 4.64
CA GLY A 118 -11.53 5.94 4.37
C GLY A 118 -12.35 5.45 5.55
N ILE A 119 -13.62 5.27 5.27
CA ILE A 119 -14.61 4.74 6.21
C ILE A 119 -14.94 3.30 5.80
N VAL A 120 -15.02 2.46 6.80
CA VAL A 120 -15.43 1.06 6.69
C VAL A 120 -16.80 0.91 7.32
N PHE A 121 -17.76 0.40 6.56
CA PHE A 121 -19.07 0.00 7.06
C PHE A 121 -19.05 -1.51 7.30
N LYS A 122 -19.16 -1.91 8.56
CA LYS A 122 -19.19 -3.31 8.98
C LYS A 122 -20.63 -3.83 8.94
N VAL A 123 -20.84 -4.93 8.26
CA VAL A 123 -22.13 -5.59 8.24
C VAL A 123 -22.19 -6.51 9.47
N PRO A 124 -23.08 -6.27 10.44
CA PRO A 124 -23.17 -7.13 11.60
C PRO A 124 -23.53 -8.55 11.20
N SER A 125 -22.66 -9.46 11.50
CA SER A 125 -22.89 -10.88 11.28
C SER A 125 -23.47 -11.52 12.54
N PRO A 126 -24.42 -12.46 12.44
CA PRO A 126 -24.86 -13.23 13.58
C PRO A 126 -23.66 -13.90 14.27
N VAL A 127 -23.63 -13.90 15.60
CA VAL A 127 -22.51 -14.42 16.42
C VAL A 127 -22.11 -15.88 16.05
N ARG A 128 -23.00 -16.59 15.37
CA ARG A 128 -22.79 -17.97 14.91
C ARG A 128 -21.78 -18.09 13.77
N PHE A 129 -21.54 -16.99 13.02
CA PHE A 129 -20.61 -16.98 11.88
C PHE A 129 -19.34 -16.23 12.27
N LYS A 130 -18.18 -16.88 12.18
CA LYS A 130 -16.86 -16.28 12.42
C LYS A 130 -16.42 -15.30 11.30
N ILE A 131 -17.31 -15.00 10.36
CA ILE A 131 -17.05 -14.13 9.20
C ILE A 131 -17.71 -12.78 9.45
N ASN A 132 -16.93 -11.71 9.35
CA ASN A 132 -17.38 -10.34 9.52
C ASN A 132 -17.19 -9.57 8.20
N PRO A 133 -18.22 -9.50 7.35
CA PRO A 133 -18.13 -8.78 6.09
C PRO A 133 -18.19 -7.26 6.30
N TYR A 134 -17.60 -6.51 5.37
CA TYR A 134 -17.61 -5.05 5.38
C TYR A 134 -17.49 -4.47 3.98
N LEU A 135 -17.90 -3.21 3.85
CA LEU A 135 -17.68 -2.36 2.69
C LEU A 135 -16.77 -1.20 3.08
N LEU A 136 -16.03 -0.66 2.14
CA LEU A 136 -15.17 0.49 2.35
C LEU A 136 -15.29 1.51 1.22
N ALA A 137 -15.14 2.78 1.58
CA ALA A 137 -15.01 3.87 0.62
C ALA A 137 -14.12 4.97 1.21
N GLY A 138 -13.32 5.59 0.36
CA GLY A 138 -12.38 6.61 0.79
C GLY A 138 -11.58 7.22 -0.35
N GLY A 139 -10.46 7.80 -0.02
CA GLY A 139 -9.56 8.41 -0.99
C GLY A 139 -8.12 8.38 -0.52
N GLY A 140 -7.24 8.85 -1.37
CA GLY A 140 -5.82 8.92 -1.06
C GLY A 140 -4.98 9.34 -2.25
N ALA A 141 -3.71 8.98 -2.21
CA ALA A 141 -2.74 9.27 -3.26
C ALA A 141 -1.91 8.04 -3.61
N LEU A 142 -1.65 7.89 -4.91
CA LEU A 142 -0.67 6.96 -5.46
C LEU A 142 0.54 7.79 -5.91
N VAL A 143 1.70 7.50 -5.34
CA VAL A 143 2.96 8.15 -5.70
C VAL A 143 3.76 7.20 -6.57
N PHE A 144 3.91 7.57 -7.83
CA PHE A 144 4.64 6.83 -8.85
C PHE A 144 6.06 7.37 -8.92
N SER A 145 7.05 6.57 -8.54
CA SER A 145 8.46 6.95 -8.56
C SER A 145 9.21 6.08 -9.59
N PRO A 146 9.64 6.64 -10.73
CA PRO A 146 10.46 5.92 -11.70
C PRO A 146 11.72 5.35 -11.06
N THR A 147 12.17 4.18 -11.53
CA THR A 147 13.43 3.56 -11.10
C THR A 147 14.50 3.75 -12.18
N ASP A 148 15.76 3.50 -11.82
CA ASP A 148 16.91 3.62 -12.74
C ASP A 148 16.83 2.66 -13.94
N ASN A 149 15.96 1.63 -13.88
CA ASN A 149 15.69 0.71 -15.00
C ASN A 149 14.62 1.24 -15.97
N SER A 150 14.27 2.52 -15.87
CA SER A 150 13.35 3.17 -16.82
C SER A 150 14.03 3.37 -18.16
N LEU A 151 13.35 2.99 -19.26
CA LEU A 151 13.82 3.22 -20.64
C LEU A 151 13.67 4.68 -21.09
N ILE A 152 12.96 5.50 -20.31
CA ILE A 152 12.72 6.91 -20.58
C ILE A 152 13.48 7.76 -19.58
N THR A 153 14.36 8.63 -20.08
CA THR A 153 15.06 9.64 -19.26
C THR A 153 14.18 10.87 -19.05
N GLY A 154 14.28 11.51 -17.86
CA GLY A 154 13.51 12.72 -17.55
C GLY A 154 12.09 12.45 -17.05
N ALA A 155 11.78 11.21 -16.64
CA ALA A 155 10.51 10.89 -15.98
C ALA A 155 10.57 11.30 -14.50
N ASP A 156 9.67 12.17 -14.08
CA ASP A 156 9.59 12.69 -12.70
C ASP A 156 8.68 11.85 -11.82
N THR A 157 8.95 11.85 -10.50
CA THR A 157 8.03 11.30 -9.50
C THR A 157 6.71 12.05 -9.53
N GLN A 158 5.61 11.33 -9.61
CA GLN A 158 4.28 11.93 -9.72
C GLN A 158 3.29 11.34 -8.72
N ALA A 159 2.54 12.21 -8.06
CA ALA A 159 1.42 11.83 -7.20
C ALA A 159 0.09 12.03 -7.93
N LYS A 160 -0.78 11.01 -7.89
CA LYS A 160 -2.15 11.07 -8.42
C LYS A 160 -3.14 10.79 -7.29
N GLY A 161 -4.12 11.69 -7.12
CA GLY A 161 -5.24 11.46 -6.22
C GLY A 161 -6.08 10.27 -6.70
N ALA A 162 -6.51 9.43 -5.76
CA ALA A 162 -7.30 8.25 -6.04
C ALA A 162 -8.56 8.20 -5.17
N PHE A 163 -9.68 7.82 -5.78
CA PHE A 163 -10.85 7.35 -5.06
C PHE A 163 -10.71 5.85 -4.84
N VAL A 164 -11.05 5.39 -3.62
CA VAL A 164 -10.94 3.99 -3.20
C VAL A 164 -12.31 3.51 -2.79
N TYR A 165 -12.70 2.34 -3.26
CA TYR A 165 -13.90 1.64 -2.83
C TYR A 165 -13.65 0.14 -2.79
N GLY A 166 -14.45 -0.59 -2.06
CA GLY A 166 -14.30 -2.03 -2.02
C GLY A 166 -15.07 -2.68 -0.90
N GLY A 167 -14.62 -3.86 -0.56
CA GLY A 167 -15.19 -4.64 0.52
C GLY A 167 -14.37 -5.90 0.78
N GLY A 168 -14.66 -6.51 1.89
CA GLY A 168 -13.95 -7.71 2.31
C GLY A 168 -14.67 -8.43 3.42
N ALA A 169 -13.98 -9.42 3.96
CA ALA A 169 -14.43 -10.15 5.12
C ALA A 169 -13.26 -10.55 6.01
N ASP A 170 -13.47 -10.46 7.31
CA ASP A 170 -12.55 -10.94 8.32
C ASP A 170 -13.07 -12.27 8.88
N TYR A 171 -12.25 -13.32 8.83
CA TYR A 171 -12.53 -14.59 9.49
C TYR A 171 -11.81 -14.66 10.83
N ALA A 172 -12.56 -14.67 11.93
CA ALA A 172 -12.00 -14.67 13.27
C ALA A 172 -11.36 -16.03 13.61
N LEU A 173 -10.05 -16.04 13.82
CA LEU A 173 -9.28 -17.19 14.30
C LEU A 173 -9.28 -17.22 15.82
N SER A 174 -9.10 -16.07 16.45
CA SER A 174 -9.13 -15.87 17.92
C SER A 174 -9.68 -14.48 18.23
N ASN A 175 -9.71 -14.12 19.51
CA ASN A 175 -10.13 -12.78 19.96
C ASN A 175 -9.20 -11.66 19.40
N HIS A 176 -7.93 -11.96 19.16
CA HIS A 176 -6.93 -11.00 18.72
C HIS A 176 -6.53 -11.18 17.23
N PHE A 177 -6.74 -12.35 16.65
CA PHE A 177 -6.30 -12.64 15.28
C PHE A 177 -7.44 -12.99 14.34
N SER A 178 -7.39 -12.43 13.15
CA SER A 178 -8.31 -12.76 12.05
C SER A 178 -7.54 -12.89 10.73
N LEU A 179 -8.08 -13.69 9.81
CA LEU A 179 -7.69 -13.65 8.40
C LEU A 179 -8.60 -12.64 7.70
N ARG A 180 -8.02 -11.82 6.85
CA ARG A 180 -8.73 -10.85 6.01
C ARG A 180 -8.58 -11.22 4.56
N ALA A 181 -9.68 -11.22 3.83
CA ALA A 181 -9.71 -11.19 2.38
C ALA A 181 -10.46 -9.93 1.94
N GLU A 182 -9.85 -9.14 1.05
CA GLU A 182 -10.37 -7.83 0.68
C GLU A 182 -10.17 -7.59 -0.81
N TYR A 183 -11.10 -6.87 -1.42
CA TYR A 183 -10.98 -6.30 -2.76
C TYR A 183 -11.10 -4.78 -2.68
N ARG A 184 -10.19 -4.08 -3.33
CA ARG A 184 -10.22 -2.61 -3.51
C ARG A 184 -10.22 -2.26 -4.98
N GLY A 185 -11.07 -1.33 -5.35
CA GLY A 185 -11.03 -0.62 -6.63
C GLY A 185 -10.39 0.76 -6.40
N LEU A 186 -9.37 1.08 -7.16
CA LEU A 186 -8.70 2.38 -7.15
C LEU A 186 -9.00 3.08 -8.46
N VAL A 187 -9.60 4.26 -8.39
CA VAL A 187 -9.93 5.10 -9.57
C VAL A 187 -9.09 6.37 -9.50
N TYR A 188 -8.24 6.59 -10.50
CA TYR A 188 -7.32 7.73 -10.54
C TYR A 188 -6.96 8.12 -11.98
N LYS A 189 -6.38 9.32 -12.17
CA LYS A 189 -5.83 9.73 -13.48
C LYS A 189 -4.53 9.01 -13.76
N SER A 190 -4.37 8.51 -14.99
CA SER A 190 -3.15 7.85 -15.46
C SER A 190 -1.93 8.76 -15.27
N PRO A 191 -0.78 8.23 -14.78
CA PRO A 191 0.44 9.01 -14.66
C PRO A 191 1.02 9.34 -16.05
N ASP A 192 1.56 10.54 -16.18
CA ASP A 192 2.26 11.03 -17.38
C ASP A 192 3.72 11.40 -17.09
N PHE A 193 4.15 11.29 -15.82
CA PHE A 193 5.50 11.56 -15.32
C PHE A 193 6.07 12.93 -15.70
N GLY A 194 5.19 13.93 -15.89
CA GLY A 194 5.58 15.29 -16.33
C GLY A 194 5.89 15.39 -17.82
N LEU A 195 5.73 14.30 -18.58
CA LEU A 195 6.00 14.28 -20.01
C LEU A 195 4.70 14.43 -20.80
N SER A 196 4.50 15.58 -21.43
CA SER A 196 3.30 15.87 -22.22
C SER A 196 3.04 14.84 -23.34
N ALA A 197 4.12 14.23 -23.87
CA ALA A 197 4.05 13.16 -24.85
C ALA A 197 3.47 11.84 -24.31
N LEU A 198 3.35 11.66 -23.00
CA LEU A 198 2.77 10.46 -22.35
C LEU A 198 1.39 10.74 -21.74
N ASN A 199 0.92 11.97 -21.84
CA ASN A 199 -0.36 12.38 -21.27
C ASN A 199 -1.53 11.76 -22.06
N THR A 200 -2.24 10.84 -21.42
CA THR A 200 -3.47 10.24 -21.98
C THR A 200 -4.73 11.01 -21.55
N ASP A 201 -4.63 11.89 -20.54
CA ASP A 201 -5.76 12.54 -19.82
C ASP A 201 -6.91 11.56 -19.46
N ALA A 202 -6.58 10.30 -19.33
CA ALA A 202 -7.54 9.24 -19.08
C ALA A 202 -7.62 8.88 -17.59
N VAL A 203 -8.81 8.50 -17.16
CA VAL A 203 -9.03 7.89 -15.85
C VAL A 203 -8.84 6.38 -16.00
N THR A 204 -8.06 5.82 -15.10
CA THR A 204 -7.85 4.37 -15.02
C THR A 204 -8.42 3.78 -13.75
N HIS A 205 -8.61 2.48 -13.77
CA HIS A 205 -9.10 1.68 -12.67
C HIS A 205 -8.11 0.55 -12.37
N THR A 206 -7.74 0.41 -11.11
CA THR A 206 -6.92 -0.71 -10.63
C THR A 206 -7.74 -1.59 -9.72
N ALA A 207 -7.75 -2.88 -10.02
CA ALA A 207 -8.27 -3.92 -9.14
C ALA A 207 -7.15 -4.40 -8.21
N GLN A 208 -7.39 -4.34 -6.91
CA GLN A 208 -6.42 -4.67 -5.86
C GLN A 208 -7.03 -5.72 -4.90
N PRO A 209 -7.06 -7.01 -5.29
CA PRO A 209 -7.36 -8.08 -4.34
C PRO A 209 -6.21 -8.24 -3.35
N SER A 210 -6.53 -8.50 -2.09
CA SER A 210 -5.55 -8.71 -1.03
C SER A 210 -6.01 -9.76 -0.03
N ALA A 211 -5.05 -10.42 0.61
CA ALA A 211 -5.30 -11.34 1.71
C ALA A 211 -4.18 -11.25 2.74
N GLY A 212 -4.51 -11.43 4.02
CA GLY A 212 -3.53 -11.33 5.08
C GLY A 212 -4.08 -11.54 6.47
N ILE A 213 -3.33 -11.06 7.44
CA ILE A 213 -3.60 -11.23 8.87
C ILE A 213 -3.95 -9.89 9.49
N VAL A 214 -4.91 -9.91 10.41
CA VAL A 214 -5.32 -8.77 11.24
C VAL A 214 -5.04 -9.10 12.69
N PHE A 215 -4.42 -8.17 13.39
CA PHE A 215 -4.23 -8.18 14.84
C PHE A 215 -5.09 -7.09 15.47
N ARG A 216 -5.89 -7.46 16.47
CA ARG A 216 -6.77 -6.58 17.26
C ARG A 216 -6.24 -6.38 18.66
N PHE A 217 -6.30 -5.14 19.12
CA PHE A 217 -5.85 -4.76 20.48
C PHE A 217 -6.64 -3.57 21.01
#